data_9eab7ee36fbcc84a9b039f680b1c4cea
#
_entry.id   9eab7ee36fbcc84a9b039f680b1c4cea
#
_cell.length_a   1.000
_cell.length_b   1.000
_cell.length_c   1.000
_cell.angle_alpha   90.00
_cell.angle_beta   90.00
_cell.angle_gamma   90.00
#
_symmetry.space_group_name_H-M   'P 1'
#
loop_
_entity.id
_entity.type
_entity.pdbx_description
1 polymer ?
#
loop_
_entity_poly.entity_id
_entity_poly.type
_entity_poly.pdbx_seq_one_letter_code
_entity_poly.pdbx_strand_id
1 'polypeptide(L)'
;LAFRPNGLGWIPLSNDLGTYAAILIALVFGALPLSSPNVSMKEVAKRVGPMWAYAQVGMLLQWALVGLFGLYVIKLIWPDLNDAFGIMLPTGFYGGHGTAAAIGSAFEGLGWDEARSLGMTTATVGVICSIIGGLLMVKWAAKHKQTAFISDFDDLPDELRSGLLPEDKRDSIGEATTSSISIDTLTFHVALVFVVAFLGYMVSQTVKVYYPVSELPVFSCAFIIGLVLKKFFDATTISRYICPQTTQRLSSSFTDMLVACGVASIKLGVI
;
A
#
# COMPACT_ATOMS: atom_id res chain seq x y z
N LEU A 1 6.42 -4.34 -18.41
CA LEU A 1 6.01 -3.75 -19.71
C LEU A 1 6.37 -4.67 -20.88
N ALA A 2 7.59 -5.26 -20.92
CA ALA A 2 8.02 -6.18 -21.98
C ALA A 2 7.23 -7.51 -22.03
N PHE A 3 6.55 -7.88 -20.94
CA PHE A 3 5.99 -9.21 -20.74
C PHE A 3 4.45 -9.28 -20.85
N ARG A 4 3.80 -8.25 -21.40
CA ARG A 4 2.34 -8.21 -21.50
C ARG A 4 1.78 -8.64 -22.84
N PRO A 5 0.54 -9.21 -22.89
CA PRO A 5 -0.16 -9.45 -24.14
C PRO A 5 -0.40 -8.17 -24.96
N ASN A 6 -0.65 -7.03 -24.28
CA ASN A 6 -0.84 -5.71 -24.89
C ASN A 6 0.45 -4.85 -24.91
N GLY A 7 1.61 -5.43 -24.57
CA GLY A 7 2.94 -4.84 -24.71
C GLY A 7 3.72 -5.56 -25.79
N LEU A 8 5.00 -5.90 -25.54
CA LEU A 8 5.85 -6.61 -26.49
C LEU A 8 5.49 -8.10 -26.64
N GLY A 9 4.59 -8.63 -25.80
CA GLY A 9 4.03 -9.98 -25.94
C GLY A 9 5.02 -11.15 -25.75
N TRP A 10 6.18 -10.91 -25.14
CA TRP A 10 7.23 -11.93 -25.00
C TRP A 10 6.86 -13.06 -24.00
N ILE A 11 6.03 -12.76 -23.02
CA ILE A 11 5.52 -13.75 -22.05
C ILE A 11 4.02 -13.58 -21.93
N PRO A 12 3.21 -14.67 -22.05
CA PRO A 12 1.76 -14.62 -21.91
C PRO A 12 1.39 -14.45 -20.42
N LEU A 13 1.26 -13.19 -19.95
CA LEU A 13 0.72 -12.88 -18.64
C LEU A 13 -0.77 -12.61 -18.73
N SER A 14 -1.49 -12.98 -17.65
CA SER A 14 -2.92 -12.71 -17.52
C SER A 14 -3.23 -11.22 -17.58
N ASN A 15 -4.35 -10.86 -18.18
CA ASN A 15 -4.89 -9.49 -18.17
C ASN A 15 -5.42 -9.07 -16.79
N ASP A 16 -5.54 -10.01 -15.83
CA ASP A 16 -6.14 -9.81 -14.51
C ASP A 16 -5.16 -9.34 -13.43
N LEU A 17 -3.93 -8.95 -13.81
CA LEU A 17 -2.90 -8.51 -12.85
C LEU A 17 -3.35 -7.34 -11.97
N GLY A 18 -4.20 -6.45 -12.50
CA GLY A 18 -4.81 -5.38 -11.69
C GLY A 18 -5.75 -5.90 -10.61
N THR A 19 -6.45 -7.00 -10.86
CA THR A 19 -7.31 -7.67 -9.87
C THR A 19 -6.49 -8.30 -8.76
N TYR A 20 -5.35 -8.92 -9.08
CA TYR A 20 -4.42 -9.44 -8.06
C TYR A 20 -3.90 -8.32 -7.15
N ALA A 21 -3.58 -7.15 -7.72
CA ALA A 21 -3.20 -5.98 -6.93
C ALA A 21 -4.32 -5.56 -5.94
N ALA A 22 -5.59 -5.59 -6.36
CA ALA A 22 -6.73 -5.29 -5.50
C ALA A 22 -6.95 -6.33 -4.38
N ILE A 23 -6.64 -7.59 -4.62
CA ILE A 23 -6.68 -8.64 -3.59
C ILE A 23 -5.51 -8.46 -2.60
N LEU A 24 -4.31 -8.26 -3.13
CA LEU A 24 -3.09 -8.12 -2.32
C LEU A 24 -3.17 -6.92 -1.37
N ILE A 25 -3.76 -5.79 -1.78
CA ILE A 25 -3.95 -4.66 -0.86
C ILE A 25 -4.89 -5.02 0.30
N ALA A 26 -5.93 -5.81 0.08
CA ALA A 26 -6.81 -6.24 1.16
C ALA A 26 -6.07 -7.16 2.15
N LEU A 27 -5.16 -8.02 1.68
CA LEU A 27 -4.30 -8.86 2.52
C LEU A 27 -3.32 -8.00 3.32
N VAL A 28 -2.67 -7.00 2.71
CA VAL A 28 -1.77 -6.06 3.39
C VAL A 28 -2.50 -5.36 4.53
N PHE A 29 -3.63 -4.74 4.25
CA PHE A 29 -4.39 -4.00 5.25
C PHE A 29 -5.05 -4.89 6.30
N GLY A 30 -5.41 -6.12 5.96
CA GLY A 30 -5.88 -7.12 6.92
C GLY A 30 -4.78 -7.61 7.89
N ALA A 31 -3.52 -7.69 7.42
CA ALA A 31 -2.37 -8.09 8.23
C ALA A 31 -1.84 -6.98 9.16
N LEU A 32 -1.89 -5.71 8.72
CA LEU A 32 -1.34 -4.56 9.46
C LEU A 32 -1.80 -4.46 10.91
N PRO A 33 -3.11 -4.53 11.26
CA PRO A 33 -3.55 -4.47 12.64
C PRO A 33 -3.01 -5.63 13.50
N LEU A 34 -2.91 -6.83 12.92
CA LEU A 34 -2.46 -8.03 13.62
C LEU A 34 -0.97 -7.97 14.01
N SER A 35 -0.17 -7.24 13.22
CA SER A 35 1.26 -7.02 13.48
C SER A 35 1.55 -5.85 14.41
N SER A 36 0.55 -4.97 14.65
CA SER A 36 0.76 -3.74 15.41
C SER A 36 0.96 -4.03 16.89
N PRO A 37 1.98 -3.41 17.54
CA PRO A 37 2.18 -3.53 18.97
C PRO A 37 1.05 -2.82 19.74
N ASN A 38 0.77 -3.30 20.95
CA ASN A 38 -0.18 -2.66 21.86
C ASN A 38 0.48 -1.42 22.50
N VAL A 39 0.33 -0.26 21.87
CA VAL A 39 0.84 1.02 22.39
C VAL A 39 -0.32 1.93 22.81
N SER A 40 -0.09 2.71 23.87
CA SER A 40 -1.04 3.72 24.30
C SER A 40 -1.24 4.79 23.23
N MET A 41 -2.50 5.13 22.93
CA MET A 41 -2.82 6.20 21.97
C MET A 41 -2.19 7.55 22.33
N LYS A 42 -2.00 7.82 23.63
CA LYS A 42 -1.33 9.04 24.11
C LYS A 42 0.14 9.06 23.74
N GLU A 43 0.81 7.92 23.81
CA GLU A 43 2.22 7.78 23.44
C GLU A 43 2.38 7.85 21.92
N VAL A 44 1.50 7.20 21.15
CA VAL A 44 1.46 7.31 19.69
C VAL A 44 1.28 8.76 19.26
N ALA A 45 0.30 9.47 19.82
CA ALA A 45 0.05 10.86 19.48
C ALA A 45 1.26 11.77 19.77
N LYS A 46 1.97 11.53 20.87
CA LYS A 46 3.16 12.31 21.23
C LYS A 46 4.35 12.05 20.30
N ARG A 47 4.57 10.79 19.91
CA ARG A 47 5.74 10.40 19.07
C ARG A 47 5.50 10.64 17.59
N VAL A 48 4.31 10.32 17.12
CA VAL A 48 3.97 10.29 15.69
C VAL A 48 3.17 11.52 15.26
N GLY A 49 2.53 12.24 16.20
CA GLY A 49 1.61 13.33 15.92
C GLY A 49 2.15 14.40 14.97
N PRO A 50 3.36 14.96 15.17
CA PRO A 50 3.92 15.97 14.26
C PRO A 50 4.14 15.43 12.83
N MET A 51 4.64 14.20 12.69
CA MET A 51 4.85 13.56 11.39
C MET A 51 3.51 13.22 10.72
N TRP A 52 2.54 12.76 11.50
CA TRP A 52 1.19 12.53 11.01
C TRP A 52 0.53 13.81 10.52
N ALA A 53 0.62 14.91 11.27
CA ALA A 53 0.07 16.21 10.86
C ALA A 53 0.72 16.71 9.57
N TYR A 54 2.05 16.62 9.45
CA TYR A 54 2.77 16.95 8.22
C TYR A 54 2.28 16.12 7.03
N ALA A 55 2.15 14.80 7.21
CA ALA A 55 1.65 13.91 6.18
C ALA A 55 0.21 14.24 5.77
N GLN A 56 -0.69 14.55 6.74
CA GLN A 56 -2.07 14.94 6.44
C GLN A 56 -2.15 16.25 5.65
N VAL A 57 -1.36 17.26 6.03
CA VAL A 57 -1.28 18.53 5.29
C VAL A 57 -0.80 18.28 3.85
N GLY A 58 0.26 17.50 3.68
CA GLY A 58 0.77 17.13 2.34
C GLY A 58 -0.29 16.42 1.49
N MET A 59 -1.01 15.46 2.09
CA MET A 59 -2.10 14.75 1.44
C MET A 59 -3.22 15.71 1.00
N LEU A 60 -3.75 16.48 1.93
CA LEU A 60 -4.88 17.38 1.64
C LEU A 60 -4.52 18.44 0.61
N LEU A 61 -3.32 19.02 0.68
CA LEU A 61 -2.84 19.98 -0.32
C LEU A 61 -2.71 19.31 -1.69
N GLN A 62 -2.16 18.11 -1.77
CA GLN A 62 -2.01 17.42 -3.05
C GLN A 62 -3.37 17.09 -3.67
N TRP A 63 -4.33 16.58 -2.89
CA TRP A 63 -5.69 16.32 -3.38
C TRP A 63 -6.41 17.59 -3.80
N ALA A 64 -6.36 18.66 -2.99
CA ALA A 64 -7.04 19.91 -3.27
C ALA A 64 -6.41 20.63 -4.47
N LEU A 65 -5.09 20.90 -4.43
CA LEU A 65 -4.44 21.70 -5.48
C LEU A 65 -4.45 20.99 -6.83
N VAL A 66 -4.13 19.70 -6.87
CA VAL A 66 -4.08 18.96 -8.13
C VAL A 66 -5.47 18.65 -8.66
N GLY A 67 -6.44 18.37 -7.77
CA GLY A 67 -7.84 18.22 -8.16
C GLY A 67 -8.39 19.51 -8.79
N LEU A 68 -8.20 20.66 -8.14
CA LEU A 68 -8.62 21.97 -8.69
C LEU A 68 -7.87 22.31 -9.98
N PHE A 69 -6.57 22.05 -10.04
CA PHE A 69 -5.79 22.25 -11.26
C PHE A 69 -6.32 21.38 -12.42
N GLY A 70 -6.67 20.14 -12.15
CA GLY A 70 -7.29 19.25 -13.13
C GLY A 70 -8.61 19.80 -13.66
N LEU A 71 -9.50 20.22 -12.76
CA LEU A 71 -10.82 20.71 -13.12
C LEU A 71 -10.81 22.07 -13.85
N TYR A 72 -9.95 23.00 -13.42
CA TYR A 72 -9.99 24.37 -13.92
C TYR A 72 -8.93 24.70 -14.97
N VAL A 73 -7.79 24.00 -14.97
CA VAL A 73 -6.69 24.29 -15.90
C VAL A 73 -6.58 23.20 -16.97
N ILE A 74 -6.46 21.94 -16.57
CA ILE A 74 -6.28 20.84 -17.54
C ILE A 74 -7.52 20.69 -18.41
N LYS A 75 -8.70 20.74 -17.83
CA LYS A 75 -9.96 20.64 -18.56
C LYS A 75 -10.22 21.81 -19.53
N LEU A 76 -9.60 22.98 -19.27
CA LEU A 76 -9.65 24.11 -20.21
C LEU A 76 -8.88 23.82 -21.51
N ILE A 77 -7.81 23.01 -21.42
CA ILE A 77 -6.96 22.64 -22.56
C ILE A 77 -7.51 21.37 -23.23
N TRP A 78 -8.02 20.41 -22.44
CA TRP A 78 -8.61 19.14 -22.87
C TRP A 78 -10.00 18.96 -22.28
N PRO A 79 -11.06 19.52 -22.91
CA PRO A 79 -12.43 19.51 -22.37
C PRO A 79 -13.04 18.10 -22.23
N ASP A 80 -12.58 17.15 -23.05
CA ASP A 80 -13.09 15.78 -23.09
C ASP A 80 -12.54 14.86 -21.99
N LEU A 81 -11.55 15.34 -21.20
CA LEU A 81 -11.00 14.56 -20.09
C LEU A 81 -12.04 14.40 -18.96
N ASN A 82 -12.00 13.22 -18.34
CA ASN A 82 -12.82 12.94 -17.17
C ASN A 82 -12.55 13.96 -16.05
N ASP A 83 -13.60 14.41 -15.36
CA ASP A 83 -13.50 15.41 -14.28
C ASP A 83 -12.60 14.95 -13.12
N ALA A 84 -12.51 13.63 -12.91
CA ALA A 84 -11.65 13.02 -11.89
C ALA A 84 -10.18 12.88 -12.34
N PHE A 85 -9.80 13.30 -13.57
CA PHE A 85 -8.44 13.11 -14.07
C PHE A 85 -7.38 13.70 -13.13
N GLY A 86 -7.60 14.91 -12.61
CA GLY A 86 -6.66 15.58 -11.72
C GLY A 86 -6.38 14.83 -10.43
N ILE A 87 -7.39 14.15 -9.87
CA ILE A 87 -7.21 13.40 -8.61
C ILE A 87 -6.50 12.07 -8.79
N MET A 88 -6.29 11.59 -10.00
CA MET A 88 -5.51 10.36 -10.23
C MET A 88 -4.04 10.54 -9.87
N LEU A 89 -3.49 11.76 -9.97
CA LEU A 89 -2.11 12.01 -9.55
C LEU A 89 -1.92 11.80 -8.05
N PRO A 90 -2.64 12.46 -7.12
CA PRO A 90 -2.50 12.20 -5.69
C PRO A 90 -2.89 10.77 -5.30
N THR A 91 -3.81 10.16 -6.02
CA THR A 91 -4.17 8.73 -5.84
C THR A 91 -2.95 7.82 -5.98
N GLY A 92 -2.11 8.05 -7.00
CA GLY A 92 -0.90 7.27 -7.22
C GLY A 92 0.28 7.74 -6.37
N PHE A 93 0.59 9.04 -6.37
CA PHE A 93 1.76 9.61 -5.70
C PHE A 93 1.71 9.46 -4.18
N TYR A 94 0.59 9.81 -3.56
CA TYR A 94 0.44 9.71 -2.11
C TYR A 94 -0.07 8.34 -1.68
N GLY A 95 -1.05 7.80 -2.40
CA GLY A 95 -1.70 6.54 -2.05
C GLY A 95 -0.93 5.29 -2.52
N GLY A 96 -0.05 5.43 -3.51
CA GLY A 96 0.70 4.32 -4.10
C GLY A 96 -0.18 3.33 -4.87
N HIS A 97 0.41 2.20 -5.30
CA HIS A 97 -0.25 1.20 -6.14
C HIS A 97 -1.53 0.61 -5.52
N GLY A 98 -1.56 0.51 -4.20
CA GLY A 98 -2.72 -0.03 -3.50
C GLY A 98 -3.94 0.87 -3.60
N THR A 99 -3.79 2.15 -3.30
CA THR A 99 -4.86 3.15 -3.43
C THR A 99 -5.25 3.34 -4.90
N ALA A 100 -4.27 3.32 -5.81
CA ALA A 100 -4.49 3.38 -7.23
C ALA A 100 -5.33 2.20 -7.74
N ALA A 101 -5.08 0.98 -7.24
CA ALA A 101 -5.89 -0.19 -7.56
C ALA A 101 -7.33 -0.03 -7.09
N ALA A 102 -7.52 0.42 -5.85
CA ALA A 102 -8.86 0.54 -5.25
C ALA A 102 -9.69 1.66 -5.89
N ILE A 103 -9.14 2.87 -5.95
CA ILE A 103 -9.84 4.04 -6.51
C ILE A 103 -10.01 3.89 -8.02
N GLY A 104 -8.99 3.39 -8.72
CA GLY A 104 -9.09 3.11 -10.15
C GLY A 104 -10.19 2.11 -10.46
N SER A 105 -10.33 1.03 -9.67
CA SER A 105 -11.42 0.06 -9.84
C SER A 105 -12.79 0.66 -9.58
N ALA A 106 -12.92 1.56 -8.59
CA ALA A 106 -14.18 2.25 -8.32
C ALA A 106 -14.59 3.13 -9.50
N PHE A 107 -13.65 3.87 -10.10
CA PHE A 107 -13.93 4.68 -11.29
C PHE A 107 -14.19 3.85 -12.54
N GLU A 108 -13.54 2.69 -12.72
CA GLU A 108 -13.92 1.73 -13.77
C GLU A 108 -15.39 1.27 -13.61
N GLY A 109 -15.82 0.99 -12.37
CA GLY A 109 -17.23 0.66 -12.07
C GLY A 109 -18.21 1.80 -12.37
N LEU A 110 -17.75 3.04 -12.40
CA LEU A 110 -18.52 4.23 -12.77
C LEU A 110 -18.42 4.58 -14.28
N GLY A 111 -17.78 3.73 -15.08
CA GLY A 111 -17.69 3.89 -16.55
C GLY A 111 -16.45 4.60 -17.06
N TRP A 112 -15.40 4.75 -16.23
CA TRP A 112 -14.11 5.27 -16.68
C TRP A 112 -13.09 4.13 -16.78
N ASP A 113 -13.04 3.46 -17.93
CA ASP A 113 -12.27 2.22 -18.17
C ASP A 113 -10.74 2.38 -18.01
N GLU A 114 -10.20 3.58 -18.22
CA GLU A 114 -8.76 3.85 -18.14
C GLU A 114 -8.29 4.21 -16.70
N ALA A 115 -9.20 4.45 -15.78
CA ALA A 115 -8.90 5.00 -14.44
C ALA A 115 -7.85 4.17 -13.68
N ARG A 116 -8.00 2.84 -13.67
CA ARG A 116 -7.04 1.96 -12.98
C ARG A 116 -5.65 2.02 -13.60
N SER A 117 -5.58 1.98 -14.94
CA SER A 117 -4.31 2.04 -15.65
C SER A 117 -3.60 3.37 -15.40
N LEU A 118 -4.33 4.48 -15.43
CA LEU A 118 -3.82 5.81 -15.12
C LEU A 118 -3.33 5.91 -13.67
N GLY A 119 -4.13 5.42 -12.71
CA GLY A 119 -3.72 5.37 -11.30
C GLY A 119 -2.46 4.55 -11.07
N MET A 120 -2.32 3.37 -11.70
CA MET A 120 -1.11 2.56 -11.62
C MET A 120 0.11 3.25 -12.24
N THR A 121 -0.10 3.98 -13.34
CA THR A 121 0.96 4.77 -13.98
C THR A 121 1.44 5.88 -13.05
N THR A 122 0.53 6.67 -12.49
CA THR A 122 0.89 7.74 -11.54
C THR A 122 1.55 7.19 -10.29
N ALA A 123 1.14 6.02 -9.77
CA ALA A 123 1.79 5.35 -8.65
C ALA A 123 3.24 4.94 -8.99
N THR A 124 3.46 4.37 -10.17
CA THR A 124 4.81 3.96 -10.62
C THR A 124 5.73 5.17 -10.78
N VAL A 125 5.24 6.22 -11.43
CA VAL A 125 5.99 7.49 -11.56
C VAL A 125 6.25 8.09 -10.18
N GLY A 126 5.26 8.05 -9.28
CA GLY A 126 5.38 8.52 -7.89
C GLY A 126 6.49 7.82 -7.11
N VAL A 127 6.59 6.48 -7.21
CA VAL A 127 7.68 5.71 -6.59
C VAL A 127 9.04 6.13 -7.15
N ILE A 128 9.18 6.25 -8.48
CA ILE A 128 10.44 6.68 -9.10
C ILE A 128 10.81 8.09 -8.65
N CYS A 129 9.85 9.04 -8.67
CA CYS A 129 10.07 10.41 -8.22
C CYS A 129 10.44 10.47 -6.72
N SER A 130 9.80 9.65 -5.87
CA SER A 130 10.10 9.63 -4.44
C SER A 130 11.49 9.06 -4.14
N ILE A 131 11.93 8.04 -4.87
CA ILE A 131 13.27 7.48 -4.71
C ILE A 131 14.33 8.51 -5.15
N ILE A 132 14.22 9.01 -6.38
CA ILE A 132 15.21 9.95 -6.93
C ILE A 132 15.19 11.26 -6.14
N GLY A 133 14.00 11.85 -5.97
CA GLY A 133 13.82 13.11 -5.26
C GLY A 133 14.20 13.01 -3.78
N GLY A 134 13.81 11.91 -3.11
CA GLY A 134 14.16 11.64 -1.72
C GLY A 134 15.66 11.52 -1.52
N LEU A 135 16.37 10.77 -2.37
CA LEU A 135 17.83 10.65 -2.32
C LEU A 135 18.52 11.99 -2.55
N LEU A 136 18.05 12.78 -3.51
CA LEU A 136 18.59 14.12 -3.78
C LEU A 136 18.39 15.06 -2.57
N MET A 137 17.18 15.03 -1.97
CA MET A 137 16.88 15.83 -0.78
C MET A 137 17.72 15.42 0.43
N VAL A 138 17.89 14.13 0.69
CA VAL A 138 18.72 13.62 1.79
C VAL A 138 20.18 14.01 1.57
N LYS A 139 20.70 13.86 0.35
CA LYS A 139 22.06 14.28 0.00
C LYS A 139 22.26 15.79 0.17
N TRP A 140 21.28 16.59 -0.24
CA TRP A 140 21.31 18.04 -0.06
C TRP A 140 21.29 18.40 1.43
N ALA A 141 20.40 17.80 2.22
CA ALA A 141 20.26 18.05 3.65
C ALA A 141 21.51 17.64 4.43
N ALA A 142 22.12 16.50 4.12
CA ALA A 142 23.37 16.05 4.72
C ALA A 142 24.50 17.05 4.44
N LYS A 143 24.66 17.48 3.18
CA LYS A 143 25.66 18.48 2.79
C LYS A 143 25.49 19.81 3.52
N HIS A 144 24.27 20.22 3.86
CA HIS A 144 23.96 21.45 4.57
C HIS A 144 23.83 21.26 6.09
N LYS A 145 24.22 20.09 6.63
CA LYS A 145 24.13 19.74 8.06
C LYS A 145 22.73 19.93 8.66
N GLN A 146 21.70 19.65 7.86
CA GLN A 146 20.29 19.71 8.25
C GLN A 146 19.75 18.35 8.71
N THR A 147 20.61 17.34 8.83
CA THR A 147 20.26 15.98 9.26
C THR A 147 20.73 15.71 10.67
N ALA A 148 19.93 14.99 11.46
CA ALA A 148 20.27 14.65 12.85
C ALA A 148 21.15 13.40 12.97
N PHE A 149 21.10 12.47 12.00
CA PHE A 149 21.72 11.14 12.11
C PHE A 149 22.73 10.82 11.01
N ILE A 150 22.77 11.57 9.93
CA ILE A 150 23.66 11.34 8.77
C ILE A 150 24.47 12.60 8.56
N SER A 151 25.78 12.53 8.83
CA SER A 151 26.69 13.67 8.63
C SER A 151 27.23 13.74 7.21
N ASP A 152 27.48 12.60 6.58
CA ASP A 152 27.84 12.49 5.16
C ASP A 152 27.23 11.19 4.56
N PHE A 153 27.05 11.18 3.24
CA PHE A 153 26.53 10.00 2.53
C PHE A 153 27.56 8.85 2.50
N ASP A 154 28.82 9.20 2.61
CA ASP A 154 29.93 8.24 2.67
C ASP A 154 30.05 7.55 4.04
N ASP A 155 29.45 8.13 5.09
CA ASP A 155 29.36 7.56 6.43
C ASP A 155 28.21 6.58 6.63
N LEU A 156 27.45 6.28 5.56
CA LEU A 156 26.35 5.30 5.63
C LEU A 156 26.89 3.90 5.93
N PRO A 157 26.30 3.19 6.91
CA PRO A 157 26.64 1.79 7.17
C PRO A 157 26.54 0.93 5.91
N ASP A 158 27.44 -0.04 5.76
CA ASP A 158 27.50 -0.91 4.58
C ASP A 158 26.17 -1.62 4.29
N GLU A 159 25.38 -1.91 5.31
CA GLU A 159 24.03 -2.48 5.18
C GLU A 159 23.05 -1.56 4.43
N LEU A 160 23.16 -0.24 4.60
CA LEU A 160 22.33 0.73 3.87
C LEU A 160 22.85 0.99 2.44
N ARG A 161 24.12 0.74 2.19
CA ARG A 161 24.74 0.90 0.87
C ARG A 161 24.55 -0.33 -0.01
N SER A 162 24.69 -1.54 0.57
CA SER A 162 24.62 -2.81 -0.14
C SER A 162 23.23 -3.45 -0.11
N GLY A 163 22.37 -3.08 0.85
CA GLY A 163 21.10 -3.73 1.14
C GLY A 163 21.24 -5.11 1.81
N LEU A 164 22.47 -5.49 2.21
CA LEU A 164 22.75 -6.77 2.86
C LEU A 164 22.95 -6.56 4.36
N LEU A 165 22.21 -7.30 5.17
CA LEU A 165 22.38 -7.30 6.63
C LEU A 165 23.53 -8.24 7.03
N PRO A 166 24.51 -7.75 7.82
CA PRO A 166 25.52 -8.58 8.46
C PRO A 166 24.88 -9.67 9.33
N GLU A 167 25.58 -10.77 9.53
CA GLU A 167 25.03 -11.94 10.25
C GLU A 167 24.60 -11.62 11.69
N ASP A 168 25.35 -10.76 12.36
CA ASP A 168 25.11 -10.29 13.73
C ASP A 168 23.90 -9.34 13.86
N LYS A 169 23.42 -8.78 12.75
CA LYS A 169 22.27 -7.86 12.70
C LYS A 169 21.01 -8.49 12.09
N ARG A 170 21.03 -9.77 11.81
CA ARG A 170 19.86 -10.49 11.25
C ARG A 170 18.82 -10.75 12.32
N ASP A 171 17.70 -10.05 12.23
CA ASP A 171 16.55 -10.28 13.09
C ASP A 171 15.84 -11.60 12.75
N SER A 172 15.19 -12.20 13.74
CA SER A 172 14.30 -13.35 13.53
C SER A 172 13.12 -12.95 12.64
N ILE A 173 12.79 -13.83 11.68
CA ILE A 173 11.61 -13.68 10.83
C ILE A 173 10.29 -14.00 11.55
N GLY A 174 10.35 -14.55 12.73
CA GLY A 174 9.21 -14.89 13.56
C GLY A 174 9.51 -16.08 14.48
N GLU A 175 8.55 -16.38 15.32
CA GLU A 175 8.60 -17.49 16.26
C GLU A 175 7.62 -18.59 15.85
N ALA A 176 7.98 -19.84 16.06
CA ALA A 176 7.07 -20.96 15.88
C ALA A 176 6.04 -20.98 17.02
N THR A 177 4.86 -20.45 16.78
CA THR A 177 3.75 -20.38 17.74
C THR A 177 2.88 -21.63 17.74
N THR A 178 2.98 -22.46 16.72
CA THR A 178 2.25 -23.72 16.56
C THR A 178 3.20 -24.87 16.33
N SER A 179 2.86 -26.07 16.81
CA SER A 179 3.63 -27.28 16.53
C SER A 179 3.42 -27.71 15.07
N SER A 180 4.51 -28.03 14.38
CA SER A 180 4.48 -28.56 13.01
C SER A 180 3.68 -29.87 12.85
N ILE A 181 3.40 -30.57 13.96
CA ILE A 181 2.53 -31.75 13.96
C ILE A 181 1.06 -31.38 13.69
N SER A 182 0.64 -30.17 14.12
CA SER A 182 -0.74 -29.70 13.92
C SER A 182 -0.88 -28.85 12.66
N ILE A 183 -0.15 -27.75 12.59
CA ILE A 183 -0.13 -26.82 11.44
C ILE A 183 1.17 -26.03 11.47
N ASP A 184 1.77 -25.81 10.32
CA ASP A 184 2.91 -24.93 10.19
C ASP A 184 2.54 -23.47 10.55
N THR A 185 3.40 -22.83 11.33
CA THR A 185 3.16 -21.47 11.85
C THR A 185 2.94 -20.44 10.74
N LEU A 186 3.73 -20.51 9.65
CA LEU A 186 3.56 -19.59 8.52
C LEU A 186 2.22 -19.82 7.84
N THR A 187 1.86 -21.08 7.59
CA THR A 187 0.58 -21.46 6.99
C THR A 187 -0.60 -20.97 7.83
N PHE A 188 -0.51 -21.08 9.17
CA PHE A 188 -1.53 -20.57 10.09
C PHE A 188 -1.71 -19.05 9.92
N HIS A 189 -0.61 -18.27 9.89
CA HIS A 189 -0.68 -16.82 9.75
C HIS A 189 -1.17 -16.39 8.36
N VAL A 190 -0.75 -17.10 7.30
CA VAL A 190 -1.27 -16.86 5.94
C VAL A 190 -2.79 -17.10 5.92
N ALA A 191 -3.26 -18.22 6.43
CA ALA A 191 -4.69 -18.52 6.49
C ALA A 191 -5.47 -17.47 7.29
N LEU A 192 -4.92 -17.04 8.44
CA LEU A 192 -5.53 -15.98 9.26
C LEU A 192 -5.70 -14.67 8.48
N VAL A 193 -4.67 -14.22 7.77
CA VAL A 193 -4.73 -12.99 6.97
C VAL A 193 -5.74 -13.11 5.83
N PHE A 194 -5.81 -14.28 5.18
CA PHE A 194 -6.84 -14.53 4.15
C PHE A 194 -8.25 -14.52 4.73
N VAL A 195 -8.46 -15.09 5.92
CA VAL A 195 -9.78 -15.02 6.61
C VAL A 195 -10.16 -13.58 6.91
N VAL A 196 -9.23 -12.76 7.40
CA VAL A 196 -9.49 -11.32 7.67
C VAL A 196 -9.88 -10.58 6.38
N ALA A 197 -9.14 -10.79 5.30
CA ALA A 197 -9.42 -10.18 4.00
C ALA A 197 -10.77 -10.66 3.43
N PHE A 198 -11.08 -11.95 3.57
CA PHE A 198 -12.37 -12.51 3.15
C PHE A 198 -13.55 -11.93 3.94
N LEU A 199 -13.43 -11.81 5.25
CA LEU A 199 -14.46 -11.14 6.07
C LEU A 199 -14.62 -9.68 5.67
N GLY A 200 -13.53 -8.96 5.36
CA GLY A 200 -13.57 -7.61 4.82
C GLY A 200 -14.31 -7.55 3.48
N TYR A 201 -14.07 -8.51 2.60
CA TYR A 201 -14.80 -8.64 1.34
C TYR A 201 -16.29 -8.88 1.57
N MET A 202 -16.66 -9.79 2.47
CA MET A 202 -18.06 -10.06 2.81
C MET A 202 -18.77 -8.81 3.34
N VAL A 203 -18.13 -8.03 4.20
CA VAL A 203 -18.68 -6.76 4.69
C VAL A 203 -18.87 -5.76 3.54
N SER A 204 -17.86 -5.59 2.67
CA SER A 204 -17.93 -4.70 1.50
C SER A 204 -19.10 -5.08 0.58
N GLN A 205 -19.26 -6.38 0.26
CA GLN A 205 -20.36 -6.86 -0.58
C GLN A 205 -21.72 -6.70 0.09
N THR A 206 -21.82 -6.95 1.39
CA THR A 206 -23.06 -6.76 2.16
C THR A 206 -23.50 -5.30 2.12
N VAL A 207 -22.57 -4.36 2.36
CA VAL A 207 -22.88 -2.93 2.27
C VAL A 207 -23.33 -2.54 0.87
N LYS A 208 -22.69 -3.05 -0.18
CA LYS A 208 -23.10 -2.79 -1.58
C LYS A 208 -24.52 -3.28 -1.88
N VAL A 209 -24.95 -4.40 -1.29
CA VAL A 209 -26.33 -4.92 -1.46
C VAL A 209 -27.37 -3.97 -0.82
N TYR A 210 -27.10 -3.46 0.39
CA TYR A 210 -28.05 -2.58 1.09
C TYR A 210 -27.95 -1.11 0.66
N TYR A 211 -26.77 -0.68 0.21
CA TYR A 211 -26.50 0.69 -0.23
C TYR A 211 -25.74 0.67 -1.57
N PRO A 212 -26.44 0.47 -2.70
CA PRO A 212 -25.81 0.29 -4.02
C PRO A 212 -24.94 1.47 -4.48
N VAL A 213 -25.18 2.65 -3.95
CA VAL A 213 -24.39 3.87 -4.24
C VAL A 213 -23.07 3.93 -3.46
N SER A 214 -22.93 3.13 -2.40
CA SER A 214 -21.75 3.13 -1.53
C SER A 214 -20.80 2.01 -1.88
N GLU A 215 -19.73 2.30 -2.58
CA GLU A 215 -18.64 1.35 -2.81
C GLU A 215 -17.58 1.48 -1.71
N LEU A 216 -17.68 0.65 -0.67
CA LEU A 216 -16.64 0.57 0.35
C LEU A 216 -15.47 -0.28 -0.17
N PRO A 217 -14.25 0.28 -0.22
CA PRO A 217 -13.07 -0.48 -0.63
C PRO A 217 -12.83 -1.68 0.30
N VAL A 218 -12.61 -2.86 -0.28
CA VAL A 218 -12.39 -4.12 0.46
C VAL A 218 -11.25 -4.00 1.47
N PHE A 219 -10.17 -3.31 1.10
CA PHE A 219 -9.01 -3.13 1.99
C PHE A 219 -9.36 -2.34 3.26
N SER A 220 -10.24 -1.33 3.17
CA SER A 220 -10.68 -0.56 4.34
C SER A 220 -11.52 -1.44 5.28
N CYS A 221 -12.41 -2.25 4.72
CA CYS A 221 -13.18 -3.23 5.50
C CYS A 221 -12.27 -4.27 6.15
N ALA A 222 -11.27 -4.79 5.40
CA ALA A 222 -10.30 -5.74 5.93
C ALA A 222 -9.47 -5.15 7.09
N PHE A 223 -9.07 -3.87 6.98
CA PHE A 223 -8.37 -3.17 8.06
C PHE A 223 -9.23 -3.05 9.33
N ILE A 224 -10.50 -2.65 9.19
CA ILE A 224 -11.43 -2.54 10.33
C ILE A 224 -11.66 -3.91 10.98
N ILE A 225 -11.89 -4.94 10.17
CA ILE A 225 -12.04 -6.33 10.66
C ILE A 225 -10.76 -6.76 11.39
N GLY A 226 -9.59 -6.48 10.81
CA GLY A 226 -8.29 -6.77 11.44
C GLY A 226 -8.13 -6.11 12.81
N LEU A 227 -8.55 -4.84 12.96
CA LEU A 227 -8.55 -4.12 14.25
C LEU A 227 -9.49 -4.77 15.26
N VAL A 228 -10.71 -5.11 14.85
CA VAL A 228 -11.71 -5.78 15.72
C VAL A 228 -11.20 -7.14 16.17
N LEU A 229 -10.67 -7.94 15.24
CA LEU A 229 -10.11 -9.25 15.57
C LEU A 229 -8.85 -9.15 16.43
N LYS A 230 -7.97 -8.18 16.19
CA LYS A 230 -6.82 -7.92 17.06
C LYS A 230 -7.25 -7.67 18.49
N LYS A 231 -8.22 -6.77 18.69
CA LYS A 231 -8.75 -6.47 20.02
C LYS A 231 -9.40 -7.70 20.68
N PHE A 232 -10.11 -8.51 19.92
CA PHE A 232 -10.69 -9.77 20.40
C PHE A 232 -9.61 -10.79 20.78
N PHE A 233 -8.57 -10.95 19.95
CA PHE A 233 -7.46 -11.86 20.24
C PHE A 233 -6.66 -11.41 21.47
N ASP A 234 -6.43 -10.12 21.64
CA ASP A 234 -5.73 -9.57 22.80
C ASP A 234 -6.51 -9.75 24.11
N ALA A 235 -7.85 -9.79 24.03
CA ALA A 235 -8.72 -10.08 25.18
C ALA A 235 -8.83 -11.59 25.47
N THR A 236 -8.32 -12.45 24.61
CA THR A 236 -8.42 -13.91 24.71
C THR A 236 -7.04 -14.58 24.72
N THR A 237 -6.99 -15.87 25.01
CA THR A 237 -5.75 -16.65 24.95
C THR A 237 -5.26 -16.92 23.52
N ILE A 238 -6.05 -16.54 22.51
CA ILE A 238 -5.71 -16.75 21.09
C ILE A 238 -4.50 -15.89 20.68
N SER A 239 -4.27 -14.76 21.34
CA SER A 239 -3.10 -13.90 21.06
C SER A 239 -1.75 -14.65 21.13
N ARG A 240 -1.65 -15.69 21.95
CA ARG A 240 -0.42 -16.53 22.07
C ARG A 240 -0.06 -17.31 20.80
N TYR A 241 -1.03 -17.53 19.90
CA TYR A 241 -0.80 -18.22 18.63
C TYR A 241 -0.38 -17.30 17.51
N ILE A 242 -0.46 -15.97 17.72
CA ILE A 242 -0.17 -14.97 16.71
C ILE A 242 1.21 -14.39 16.96
N CYS A 243 2.10 -14.55 15.97
CA CYS A 243 3.41 -13.92 15.95
C CYS A 243 3.36 -12.60 15.16
N PRO A 244 3.52 -11.42 15.81
CA PRO A 244 3.47 -10.13 15.13
C PRO A 244 4.55 -9.99 14.04
N GLN A 245 5.76 -10.54 14.28
CA GLN A 245 6.86 -10.50 13.31
C GLN A 245 6.52 -11.25 12.02
N THR A 246 5.96 -12.47 12.15
CA THR A 246 5.51 -13.27 10.99
C THR A 246 4.42 -12.52 10.21
N THR A 247 3.44 -11.93 10.91
CA THR A 247 2.37 -11.15 10.28
C THR A 247 2.90 -9.91 9.57
N GLN A 248 3.87 -9.21 10.19
CA GLN A 248 4.55 -8.06 9.57
C GLN A 248 5.29 -8.45 8.28
N ARG A 249 6.00 -9.58 8.30
CA ARG A 249 6.71 -10.11 7.13
C ARG A 249 5.75 -10.48 6.00
N LEU A 250 4.62 -11.08 6.32
CA LEU A 250 3.57 -11.37 5.34
C LEU A 250 3.02 -10.09 4.71
N SER A 251 2.73 -9.07 5.52
CA SER A 251 2.28 -7.77 5.01
C SER A 251 3.30 -7.16 4.05
N SER A 252 4.59 -7.17 4.41
CA SER A 252 5.67 -6.67 3.55
C SER A 252 5.76 -7.45 2.23
N SER A 253 5.72 -8.79 2.29
CA SER A 253 5.77 -9.64 1.09
C SER A 253 4.58 -9.40 0.16
N PHE A 254 3.36 -9.26 0.72
CA PHE A 254 2.18 -8.92 -0.07
C PHE A 254 2.27 -7.52 -0.68
N THR A 255 2.93 -6.56 0.00
CA THR A 255 3.19 -5.23 -0.53
C THR A 255 4.11 -5.28 -1.75
N ASP A 256 5.20 -6.04 -1.69
CA ASP A 256 6.11 -6.18 -2.83
C ASP A 256 5.43 -6.85 -4.03
N MET A 257 4.64 -7.91 -3.78
CA MET A 257 3.82 -8.55 -4.81
C MET A 257 2.77 -7.60 -5.39
N LEU A 258 2.13 -6.79 -4.54
CA LEU A 258 1.17 -5.76 -4.95
C LEU A 258 1.82 -4.76 -5.93
N VAL A 259 3.00 -4.26 -5.60
CA VAL A 259 3.73 -3.32 -6.46
C VAL A 259 4.08 -3.99 -7.80
N ALA A 260 4.61 -5.21 -7.77
CA ALA A 260 4.93 -5.96 -8.97
C ALA A 260 3.71 -6.19 -9.88
N CYS A 261 2.59 -6.64 -9.32
CA CYS A 261 1.33 -6.82 -10.06
C CYS A 261 0.78 -5.48 -10.57
N GLY A 262 0.86 -4.43 -9.76
CA GLY A 262 0.43 -3.08 -10.12
C GLY A 262 1.19 -2.54 -11.31
N VAL A 263 2.51 -2.55 -11.26
CA VAL A 263 3.38 -2.11 -12.39
C VAL A 263 3.12 -2.97 -13.63
N ALA A 264 3.06 -4.30 -13.46
CA ALA A 264 2.75 -5.20 -14.56
C ALA A 264 1.33 -4.99 -15.11
N SER A 265 0.40 -4.39 -14.39
CA SER A 265 -0.97 -4.12 -14.82
C SER A 265 -1.15 -2.88 -15.70
N ILE A 266 -0.16 -2.01 -15.86
CA ILE A 266 -0.23 -0.77 -16.65
C ILE A 266 -0.45 -1.07 -18.15
N LYS A 267 -1.46 -0.47 -18.76
CA LYS A 267 -1.73 -0.56 -20.21
C LYS A 267 -0.97 0.56 -20.93
N LEU A 268 -0.03 0.22 -21.80
CA LEU A 268 0.80 1.20 -22.52
C LEU A 268 -0.01 2.10 -23.47
N GLY A 269 -1.14 1.62 -23.98
CA GLY A 269 -2.00 2.39 -24.90
C GLY A 269 -2.79 3.51 -24.22
N VAL A 270 -2.69 3.67 -22.89
CA VAL A 270 -3.39 4.70 -22.09
C VAL A 270 -2.44 5.85 -21.71
N ILE A 271 -1.14 5.66 -21.91
CA ILE A 271 -0.08 6.64 -21.68
C ILE A 271 0.21 7.38 -22.99
#